data_0dcb9d4be3d1835db49d5b12a02dc0f5
#
_entry.id   0dcb9d4be3d1835db49d5b12a02dc0f5
#
_cell.length_a   1.000
_cell.length_b   1.000
_cell.length_c   1.000
_cell.angle_alpha   90.00
_cell.angle_beta   90.00
_cell.angle_gamma   90.00
#
_symmetry.space_group_name_H-M   'P 1'
#
loop_
_entity.id
_entity.type
_entity.pdbx_description
1 polymer ?
#
loop_
_entity_poly.entity_id
_entity_poly.type
_entity_poly.pdbx_seq_one_letter_code
_entity_poly.pdbx_strand_id
1 'polypeptide(L)'
;MIFVKRILVAEDEDVIRDFVVINLRRNGYEVVDVPNGDEAIRVFDENNGDFDICLLDIMMPGKDGFTVCKEIRKRSSTVGIIMLSAKSQEMDKVGALMFGADDYVTKPFGPAELIARVDALH
;
A
#
# COMPACT_ATOMS: atom_id res chain seq x y z
N MET A 1 11.07 -17.61 -17.64
CA MET A 1 10.72 -16.17 -17.58
C MET A 1 10.47 -15.78 -16.14
N ILE A 2 11.08 -14.68 -15.68
CA ILE A 2 10.87 -14.16 -14.33
C ILE A 2 9.85 -13.05 -14.40
N PHE A 3 8.76 -13.20 -13.66
CA PHE A 3 7.76 -12.14 -13.53
C PHE A 3 8.08 -11.29 -12.31
N VAL A 4 8.31 -10.00 -12.53
CA VAL A 4 8.55 -9.05 -11.46
C VAL A 4 7.19 -8.55 -10.97
N LYS A 5 6.98 -8.63 -9.65
CA LYS A 5 5.76 -8.12 -9.03
C LYS A 5 5.84 -6.62 -8.85
N ARG A 6 4.73 -5.95 -9.08
CA ARG A 6 4.62 -4.50 -9.06
C ARG A 6 3.84 -4.02 -7.86
N ILE A 7 4.37 -3.02 -7.17
CA ILE A 7 3.77 -2.46 -5.95
C ILE A 7 3.57 -0.97 -6.13
N LEU A 8 2.36 -0.50 -5.81
CA LEU A 8 2.06 0.93 -5.71
C LEU A 8 2.13 1.34 -4.25
N VAL A 9 2.93 2.36 -3.94
CA VAL A 9 3.09 2.89 -2.58
C VAL A 9 2.54 4.30 -2.52
N ALA A 10 1.58 4.55 -1.63
CA ALA A 10 1.04 5.88 -1.35
C ALA A 10 1.37 6.26 0.09
N GLU A 11 2.25 7.24 0.25
CA GLU A 11 2.75 7.71 1.54
C GLU A 11 3.16 9.17 1.40
N ASP A 12 2.64 10.03 2.27
CA ASP A 12 2.92 11.48 2.19
C ASP A 12 4.25 11.89 2.84
N GLU A 13 4.75 11.13 3.80
CA GLU A 13 6.02 11.41 4.45
C GLU A 13 7.19 10.89 3.60
N ASP A 14 8.02 11.81 3.10
CA ASP A 14 9.11 11.47 2.17
C ASP A 14 10.08 10.45 2.75
N VAL A 15 10.45 10.59 4.01
CA VAL A 15 11.42 9.69 4.67
C VAL A 15 10.87 8.26 4.75
N ILE A 16 9.61 8.13 5.12
CA ILE A 16 8.96 6.81 5.23
C ILE A 16 8.77 6.22 3.83
N ARG A 17 8.33 7.02 2.87
CA ARG A 17 8.15 6.56 1.50
C ARG A 17 9.47 6.05 0.91
N ASP A 18 10.56 6.78 1.09
CA ASP A 18 11.88 6.37 0.62
C ASP A 18 12.33 5.06 1.28
N PHE A 19 12.13 4.92 2.58
CA PHE A 19 12.44 3.69 3.31
C PHE A 19 11.70 2.49 2.72
N VAL A 20 10.41 2.63 2.51
CA VAL A 20 9.57 1.57 1.96
C VAL A 20 10.03 1.19 0.54
N VAL A 21 10.21 2.19 -0.32
CA VAL A 21 10.61 2.00 -1.71
C VAL A 21 11.96 1.28 -1.81
N ILE A 22 12.96 1.75 -1.05
CA ILE A 22 14.31 1.16 -1.06
C ILE A 22 14.26 -0.31 -0.66
N ASN A 23 13.55 -0.63 0.41
CA ASN A 23 13.49 -2.01 0.90
C ASN A 23 12.74 -2.94 -0.05
N LEU A 24 11.66 -2.48 -0.66
CA LEU A 24 10.92 -3.26 -1.63
C LEU A 24 11.77 -3.53 -2.88
N ARG A 25 12.45 -2.51 -3.40
CA ARG A 25 13.31 -2.67 -4.57
C ARG A 25 14.47 -3.63 -4.31
N ARG A 26 15.05 -3.58 -3.11
CA ARG A 26 16.11 -4.51 -2.71
C ARG A 26 15.64 -5.97 -2.71
N ASN A 27 14.35 -6.19 -2.54
CA ASN A 27 13.78 -7.54 -2.53
C ASN A 27 13.18 -7.93 -3.88
N GLY A 28 13.50 -7.19 -4.95
CA GLY A 28 13.15 -7.57 -6.30
C GLY A 28 11.81 -7.08 -6.80
N TYR A 29 11.12 -6.22 -6.05
CA TYR A 29 9.84 -5.64 -6.47
C TYR A 29 10.06 -4.41 -7.35
N GLU A 30 9.20 -4.24 -8.35
CA GLU A 30 9.09 -3.00 -9.08
C GLU A 30 8.12 -2.08 -8.32
N VAL A 31 8.54 -0.85 -8.05
CA VAL A 31 7.77 0.06 -7.19
C VAL A 31 7.49 1.37 -7.90
N VAL A 32 6.22 1.77 -7.87
CA VAL A 32 5.79 3.12 -8.21
C VAL A 32 5.28 3.76 -6.94
N ASP A 33 5.81 4.94 -6.60
CA ASP A 33 5.44 5.63 -5.37
C ASP A 33 4.81 6.98 -5.65
N VAL A 34 3.85 7.35 -4.82
CA VAL A 34 3.11 8.60 -4.93
C VAL A 34 2.92 9.23 -3.55
N PRO A 35 2.77 10.57 -3.47
CA PRO A 35 2.72 11.26 -2.18
C PRO A 35 1.32 11.39 -1.57
N ASN A 36 0.25 11.02 -2.26
CA ASN A 36 -1.10 11.20 -1.76
C ASN A 36 -2.10 10.25 -2.41
N GLY A 37 -3.32 10.24 -1.90
CA GLY A 37 -4.36 9.32 -2.35
C GLY A 37 -4.90 9.62 -3.75
N ASP A 38 -5.02 10.90 -4.12
CA ASP A 38 -5.48 11.25 -5.47
C ASP A 38 -4.51 10.75 -6.52
N GLU A 39 -3.21 10.92 -6.28
CA GLU A 39 -2.17 10.41 -7.17
C GLU A 39 -2.18 8.89 -7.23
N ALA A 40 -2.47 8.21 -6.11
CA ALA A 40 -2.55 6.76 -6.07
C ALA A 40 -3.64 6.24 -7.02
N ILE A 41 -4.82 6.83 -6.97
CA ILE A 41 -5.93 6.44 -7.85
C ILE A 41 -5.60 6.76 -9.29
N ARG A 42 -5.05 7.94 -9.58
CA ARG A 42 -4.65 8.34 -10.91
C ARG A 42 -3.64 7.36 -11.53
N VAL A 43 -2.60 7.04 -10.78
CA VAL A 43 -1.55 6.11 -11.25
C VAL A 43 -2.09 4.69 -11.41
N PHE A 44 -2.95 4.26 -10.50
CA PHE A 44 -3.60 2.96 -10.62
C PHE A 44 -4.39 2.84 -11.92
N ASP A 45 -5.18 3.86 -12.23
CA ASP A 45 -5.98 3.88 -13.46
C ASP A 45 -5.11 4.00 -14.73
N GLU A 46 -4.07 4.85 -14.69
CA GLU A 46 -3.16 5.01 -15.83
C GLU A 46 -2.41 3.71 -16.16
N ASN A 47 -2.19 2.85 -15.18
CA ASN A 47 -1.55 1.55 -15.38
C ASN A 47 -2.57 0.42 -15.59
N ASN A 48 -3.84 0.75 -15.81
CA ASN A 48 -4.93 -0.22 -16.00
C ASN A 48 -5.04 -1.21 -14.83
N GLY A 49 -4.71 -0.76 -13.60
CA GLY A 49 -4.74 -1.59 -12.40
C GLY A 49 -3.65 -2.66 -12.36
N ASP A 50 -2.63 -2.54 -13.17
CA ASP A 50 -1.56 -3.55 -13.25
C ASP A 50 -0.57 -3.42 -12.09
N PHE A 51 -1.06 -3.71 -10.90
CA PHE A 51 -0.29 -3.81 -9.66
C PHE A 51 -0.68 -5.08 -8.92
N ASP A 52 0.30 -5.71 -8.30
CA ASP A 52 0.07 -6.89 -7.48
C ASP A 52 -0.34 -6.52 -6.07
N ILE A 53 0.25 -5.45 -5.52
CA ILE A 53 -0.03 -4.96 -4.18
C ILE A 53 -0.05 -3.44 -4.16
N CYS A 54 -0.92 -2.87 -3.31
CA CYS A 54 -0.91 -1.45 -2.97
C CYS A 54 -0.62 -1.31 -1.48
N LEU A 55 0.37 -0.50 -1.14
CA LEU A 55 0.67 -0.09 0.25
C LEU A 55 0.14 1.32 0.43
N LEU A 56 -0.81 1.50 1.33
CA LEU A 56 -1.53 2.77 1.49
C LEU A 56 -1.41 3.27 2.92
N ASP A 57 -0.84 4.47 3.10
CA ASP A 57 -0.88 5.14 4.40
C ASP A 57 -2.31 5.63 4.64
N ILE A 58 -2.80 5.47 5.87
CA ILE A 58 -4.14 5.93 6.23
C ILE A 58 -4.20 7.45 6.30
N MET A 59 -3.20 8.07 6.92
CA MET A 59 -3.18 9.51 7.16
C MET A 59 -2.47 10.25 6.03
N MET A 60 -3.22 10.62 5.00
CA MET A 60 -2.71 11.40 3.87
C MET A 60 -3.58 12.63 3.64
N PRO A 61 -3.00 13.75 3.16
CA PRO A 61 -3.81 14.90 2.77
C PRO A 61 -4.72 14.56 1.59
N GLY A 62 -5.91 15.17 1.57
CA GLY A 62 -6.93 14.85 0.56
C GLY A 62 -7.62 13.54 0.88
N LYS A 63 -7.59 12.59 -0.04
CA LYS A 63 -8.17 11.27 0.19
C LYS A 63 -7.29 10.45 1.12
N ASP A 64 -7.85 10.01 2.24
CA ASP A 64 -7.14 9.15 3.17
C ASP A 64 -7.02 7.71 2.62
N GLY A 65 -6.26 6.88 3.34
CA GLY A 65 -6.01 5.50 2.91
C GLY A 65 -7.28 4.64 2.84
N PHE A 66 -8.24 4.87 3.72
CA PHE A 66 -9.51 4.13 3.68
C PHE A 66 -10.28 4.43 2.40
N THR A 67 -10.36 5.70 2.03
CA THR A 67 -11.03 6.13 0.80
C THR A 67 -10.34 5.55 -0.43
N VAL A 68 -9.01 5.59 -0.45
CA VAL A 68 -8.22 5.02 -1.56
C VAL A 68 -8.43 3.52 -1.66
N CYS A 69 -8.40 2.81 -0.54
CA CYS A 69 -8.66 1.37 -0.50
C CYS A 69 -10.02 1.03 -1.10
N LYS A 70 -11.05 1.74 -0.70
CA LYS A 70 -12.41 1.56 -1.22
C LYS A 70 -12.47 1.79 -2.72
N GLU A 71 -11.82 2.86 -3.19
CA GLU A 71 -11.79 3.19 -4.63
C GLU A 71 -11.03 2.13 -5.44
N ILE A 72 -9.91 1.63 -4.92
CA ILE A 72 -9.15 0.57 -5.58
C ILE A 72 -9.97 -0.72 -5.65
N ARG A 73 -10.67 -1.06 -4.57
CA ARG A 73 -11.53 -2.26 -4.55
C ARG A 73 -12.69 -2.19 -5.55
N LYS A 74 -13.18 -1.02 -5.87
CA LYS A 74 -14.17 -0.86 -6.95
C LYS A 74 -13.59 -1.23 -8.31
N ARG A 75 -12.27 -1.07 -8.49
CA ARG A 75 -11.57 -1.33 -9.74
C ARG A 75 -10.97 -2.72 -9.82
N SER A 76 -10.59 -3.30 -8.67
CA SER A 76 -9.94 -4.61 -8.63
C SER A 76 -10.30 -5.35 -7.35
N SER A 77 -10.84 -6.55 -7.49
CA SER A 77 -11.10 -7.43 -6.36
C SER A 77 -9.89 -8.29 -5.97
N THR A 78 -8.85 -8.31 -6.80
CA THR A 78 -7.74 -9.26 -6.67
C THR A 78 -6.42 -8.64 -6.22
N VAL A 79 -6.23 -7.32 -6.38
CA VAL A 79 -5.01 -6.66 -5.93
C VAL A 79 -4.87 -6.77 -4.40
N GLY A 80 -3.66 -7.07 -3.92
CA GLY A 80 -3.40 -7.07 -2.48
C GLY A 80 -3.34 -5.64 -1.95
N ILE A 81 -3.93 -5.39 -0.78
CA ILE A 81 -3.88 -4.07 -0.15
C ILE A 81 -3.38 -4.20 1.28
N ILE A 82 -2.32 -3.47 1.60
CA ILE A 82 -1.79 -3.36 2.96
C ILE A 82 -1.91 -1.90 3.40
N MET A 83 -2.55 -1.68 4.54
CA MET A 83 -2.66 -0.34 5.14
C MET A 83 -1.48 -0.10 6.06
N LEU A 84 -0.91 1.11 6.01
CA LEU A 84 0.16 1.55 6.89
C LEU A 84 -0.37 2.69 7.76
N SER A 85 -0.14 2.64 9.08
CA SER A 85 -0.61 3.70 9.95
C SER A 85 0.16 3.77 11.26
N ALA A 86 0.28 4.98 11.82
CA ALA A 86 0.74 5.19 13.18
C ALA A 86 -0.30 4.75 14.22
N LYS A 87 -1.55 4.53 13.79
CA LYS A 87 -2.63 4.12 14.68
C LYS A 87 -2.60 2.62 14.89
N SER A 88 -2.54 2.18 16.14
CA SER A 88 -2.48 0.78 16.51
C SER A 88 -3.77 0.27 17.16
N GLN A 89 -4.82 1.10 17.23
CA GLN A 89 -6.06 0.70 17.87
C GLN A 89 -6.80 -0.34 17.03
N GLU A 90 -7.43 -1.28 17.72
CA GLU A 90 -8.15 -2.37 17.09
C GLU A 90 -9.25 -1.88 16.12
N MET A 91 -9.95 -0.78 16.49
CA MET A 91 -10.98 -0.19 15.64
C MET A 91 -10.43 0.24 14.27
N ASP A 92 -9.21 0.75 14.23
CA ASP A 92 -8.58 1.16 12.97
C ASP A 92 -8.22 -0.06 12.11
N LYS A 93 -7.78 -1.14 12.73
CA LYS A 93 -7.48 -2.41 12.04
C LYS A 93 -8.75 -3.04 11.47
N VAL A 94 -9.83 -3.05 12.26
CA VAL A 94 -11.14 -3.54 11.83
C VAL A 94 -11.65 -2.70 10.66
N GLY A 95 -11.54 -1.38 10.76
CA GLY A 95 -11.93 -0.48 9.67
C GLY A 95 -11.19 -0.77 8.38
N ALA A 96 -9.86 -0.97 8.45
CA ALA A 96 -9.05 -1.30 7.28
C ALA A 96 -9.55 -2.57 6.59
N LEU A 97 -9.82 -3.63 7.36
CA LEU A 97 -10.33 -4.89 6.83
C LEU A 97 -11.73 -4.73 6.23
N MET A 98 -12.60 -3.95 6.88
CA MET A 98 -13.95 -3.68 6.38
C MET A 98 -13.96 -2.91 5.06
N PHE A 99 -12.95 -2.07 4.82
CA PHE A 99 -12.82 -1.35 3.55
C PHE A 99 -12.12 -2.19 2.47
N GLY A 100 -11.75 -3.42 2.78
CA GLY A 100 -11.23 -4.35 1.80
C GLY A 100 -9.72 -4.54 1.81
N ALA A 101 -9.02 -4.06 2.84
CA ALA A 101 -7.59 -4.32 3.00
C ALA A 101 -7.33 -5.77 3.40
N ASP A 102 -6.22 -6.31 2.94
CA ASP A 102 -5.80 -7.67 3.28
C ASP A 102 -4.96 -7.72 4.55
N ASP A 103 -4.27 -6.63 4.87
CA ASP A 103 -3.40 -6.56 6.04
C ASP A 103 -3.25 -5.12 6.52
N TYR A 104 -2.71 -4.98 7.72
CA TYR A 104 -2.53 -3.71 8.39
C TYR A 104 -1.19 -3.72 9.12
N VAL A 105 -0.34 -2.73 8.87
CA VAL A 105 0.97 -2.62 9.50
C VAL A 105 1.04 -1.33 10.30
N THR A 106 1.41 -1.43 11.57
CA THR A 106 1.52 -0.29 12.48
C THR A 106 2.93 0.30 12.42
N LYS A 107 3.01 1.62 12.28
CA LYS A 107 4.27 2.36 12.37
C LYS A 107 4.67 2.53 13.85
N PRO A 108 5.96 2.46 14.20
CA PRO A 108 7.07 2.17 13.32
C PRO A 108 7.19 0.68 13.02
N PHE A 109 7.58 0.35 11.80
CA PHE A 109 7.82 -1.03 11.39
C PHE A 109 9.24 -1.17 10.86
N GLY A 110 9.82 -2.36 11.03
CA GLY A 110 11.13 -2.67 10.47
C GLY A 110 11.02 -3.23 9.06
N PRO A 111 12.15 -3.29 8.33
CA PRO A 111 12.14 -3.81 6.97
C PRO A 111 11.74 -5.29 6.91
N ALA A 112 12.13 -6.09 7.89
CA ALA A 112 11.79 -7.51 7.91
C ALA A 112 10.28 -7.75 8.02
N GLU A 113 9.59 -6.99 8.87
CA GLU A 113 8.14 -7.10 9.01
C GLU A 113 7.44 -6.68 7.72
N LEU A 114 7.84 -5.55 7.15
CA LEU A 114 7.26 -5.06 5.91
C LEU A 114 7.37 -6.09 4.79
N ILE A 115 8.57 -6.61 4.56
CA ILE A 115 8.83 -7.57 3.50
C ILE A 115 8.09 -8.88 3.74
N ALA A 116 8.04 -9.36 4.98
CA ALA A 116 7.33 -10.59 5.32
C ALA A 116 5.83 -10.48 5.00
N ARG A 117 5.22 -9.34 5.32
CA ARG A 117 3.80 -9.12 5.04
C ARG A 117 3.51 -8.99 3.55
N VAL A 118 4.40 -8.31 2.82
CA VAL A 118 4.28 -8.19 1.36
C VAL A 118 4.42 -9.56 0.71
N ASP A 119 5.42 -10.33 1.10
CA ASP A 119 5.66 -11.67 0.56
C ASP A 119 4.50 -12.62 0.88
N ALA A 120 3.85 -12.46 2.03
CA ALA A 120 2.73 -13.31 2.43
C ALA A 120 1.47 -13.14 1.55
N LEU A 121 1.34 -12.02 0.84
CA LEU A 121 0.23 -11.79 -0.08
C LEU A 121 0.43 -12.42 -1.45
N HIS A 122 1.51 -13.11 -1.62
CA HIS A 122 1.84 -13.83 -2.86
C HIS A 122 2.02 -15.32 -2.60
#